data_8ea05fc5cd5f9d0497f1e2e365c6e077
#
_entry.id   8ea05fc5cd5f9d0497f1e2e365c6e077
#
_cell.length_a   1.000
_cell.length_b   1.000
_cell.length_c   1.000
_cell.angle_alpha   90.00
_cell.angle_beta   90.00
_cell.angle_gamma   90.00
#
_symmetry.space_group_name_H-M   'P 1'
#
loop_
_entity.id
_entity.type
_entity.pdbx_description
1 polymer ?
#
loop_
_entity_poly.entity_id
_entity_poly.type
_entity_poly.pdbx_seq_one_letter_code
_entity_poly.pdbx_strand_id
1 'polypeptide(L)'
;FCLELRRKDKVASEMGLHLQRDQRPPFLHVSGMFPAEQGCLGLVWPLAQHPSNKNEILVWDCRHDPSELFGLDVETIRLRMFTRSADLPEGVTRLPIKSVHLNKSPMLVGNLKTLSPAMAARWGIDLEQARTHAQLAANGPDMAATWAQVYQKPAAAALDVDEDLYGGFVSNNDRRKLESLRMQTPAQLATARPSFEDERLAELLLRYRARNFPETLSEAEAQNWEEHRAARLFDGAGGARTVDELFGEI
;
A
#
# COMPACT_ATOMS: atom_id res chain seq x y z
N PHE A 1 -6.27 -10.55 -27.79
CA PHE A 1 -5.15 -10.49 -26.83
C PHE A 1 -5.55 -9.78 -25.54
N CYS A 2 -5.97 -8.50 -25.56
CA CYS A 2 -6.32 -7.74 -24.34
C CYS A 2 -7.52 -8.34 -23.57
N LEU A 3 -8.45 -9.01 -24.24
CA LEU A 3 -9.59 -9.66 -23.58
C LEU A 3 -9.19 -10.94 -22.82
N GLU A 4 -8.17 -11.64 -23.28
CA GLU A 4 -7.66 -12.84 -22.64
C GLU A 4 -6.86 -12.52 -21.36
N LEU A 5 -6.15 -11.39 -21.31
CA LEU A 5 -5.40 -10.95 -20.14
C LEU A 5 -6.26 -10.42 -18.98
N ARG A 6 -7.58 -10.43 -19.10
CA ARG A 6 -8.49 -10.15 -17.97
C ARG A 6 -8.53 -11.28 -16.94
N ARG A 7 -8.10 -12.48 -17.29
CA ARG A 7 -8.11 -13.65 -16.41
C ARG A 7 -6.75 -13.77 -15.72
N LYS A 8 -6.76 -13.86 -14.39
CA LYS A 8 -5.56 -13.99 -13.55
C LYS A 8 -4.68 -15.17 -13.93
N ASP A 9 -5.30 -16.31 -14.25
CA ASP A 9 -4.62 -17.53 -14.67
C ASP A 9 -3.82 -17.30 -15.96
N LYS A 10 -4.40 -16.55 -16.90
CA LYS A 10 -3.72 -16.20 -18.15
C LYS A 10 -2.54 -15.25 -17.90
N VAL A 11 -2.72 -14.22 -17.07
CA VAL A 11 -1.65 -13.31 -16.67
C VAL A 11 -0.51 -14.07 -15.99
N ALA A 12 -0.84 -14.93 -15.03
CA ALA A 12 0.14 -15.77 -14.34
C ALA A 12 0.90 -16.70 -15.31
N SER A 13 0.20 -17.25 -16.31
CA SER A 13 0.80 -18.08 -17.36
C SER A 13 1.76 -17.29 -18.24
N GLU A 14 1.39 -16.08 -18.68
CA GLU A 14 2.28 -15.20 -19.47
C GLU A 14 3.55 -14.80 -18.70
N MET A 15 3.46 -14.69 -17.36
CA MET A 15 4.60 -14.43 -16.48
C MET A 15 5.42 -15.68 -16.17
N GLY A 16 5.00 -16.86 -16.62
CA GLY A 16 5.66 -18.13 -16.32
C GLY A 16 5.55 -18.56 -14.85
N LEU A 17 4.56 -18.08 -14.07
CA LEU A 17 4.47 -18.39 -12.64
C LEU A 17 4.16 -19.85 -12.33
N HIS A 18 3.67 -20.61 -13.30
CA HIS A 18 3.46 -22.06 -13.22
C HIS A 18 4.75 -22.88 -13.34
N LEU A 19 5.85 -22.25 -13.78
CA LEU A 19 7.15 -22.88 -13.93
C LEU A 19 7.97 -22.80 -12.64
N GLN A 20 8.96 -23.69 -12.50
CA GLN A 20 9.97 -23.57 -11.46
C GLN A 20 10.72 -22.24 -11.62
N ARG A 21 11.23 -21.70 -10.51
CA ARG A 21 11.85 -20.36 -10.48
C ARG A 21 12.98 -20.20 -11.51
N ASP A 22 13.85 -21.18 -11.59
CA ASP A 22 14.99 -21.24 -12.52
C ASP A 22 14.59 -21.40 -14.00
N GLN A 23 13.35 -21.83 -14.26
CA GLN A 23 12.79 -22.01 -15.60
C GLN A 23 11.93 -20.85 -16.08
N ARG A 24 11.68 -19.86 -15.22
CA ARG A 24 10.84 -18.70 -15.57
C ARG A 24 11.56 -17.80 -16.57
N PRO A 25 10.99 -17.55 -17.75
CA PRO A 25 11.56 -16.59 -18.68
C PRO A 25 11.25 -15.15 -18.23
N PRO A 26 12.09 -14.18 -18.61
CA PRO A 26 11.68 -12.79 -18.56
C PRO A 26 10.55 -12.53 -19.56
N PHE A 27 9.74 -11.50 -19.29
CA PHE A 27 8.63 -11.10 -20.14
C PHE A 27 8.59 -9.58 -20.34
N LEU A 28 8.01 -9.13 -21.44
CA LEU A 28 7.79 -7.71 -21.66
C LEU A 28 6.60 -7.23 -20.83
N HIS A 29 6.78 -6.08 -20.21
CA HIS A 29 5.72 -5.36 -19.50
C HIS A 29 5.64 -3.92 -19.99
N VAL A 30 4.43 -3.49 -20.42
CA VAL A 30 4.15 -2.11 -20.79
C VAL A 30 3.50 -1.41 -19.61
N SER A 31 4.12 -0.36 -19.11
CA SER A 31 3.62 0.40 -17.97
C SER A 31 4.16 1.82 -17.98
N GLY A 32 3.32 2.80 -17.60
CA GLY A 32 3.76 4.17 -17.38
C GLY A 32 4.79 4.34 -16.24
N MET A 33 5.13 3.26 -15.54
CA MET A 33 6.22 3.26 -14.56
C MET A 33 7.62 3.14 -15.21
N PHE A 34 7.68 2.83 -16.51
CA PHE A 34 8.93 2.86 -17.29
C PHE A 34 9.04 4.17 -18.05
N PRO A 35 10.27 4.64 -18.37
CA PRO A 35 10.48 5.88 -19.09
C PRO A 35 9.76 5.91 -20.45
N ALA A 36 9.17 7.07 -20.78
CA ALA A 36 8.47 7.27 -22.05
C ALA A 36 9.42 7.17 -23.25
N GLU A 37 10.67 7.60 -23.07
CA GLU A 37 11.76 7.52 -24.07
C GLU A 37 12.08 6.07 -24.45
N GLN A 38 11.74 5.14 -23.55
CA GLN A 38 11.88 3.69 -23.75
C GLN A 38 10.55 3.04 -24.15
N GLY A 39 9.59 3.82 -24.64
CA GLY A 39 8.26 3.34 -25.05
C GLY A 39 7.41 2.80 -23.90
N CYS A 40 7.67 3.21 -22.66
CA CYS A 40 7.02 2.64 -21.47
C CYS A 40 7.19 1.11 -21.35
N LEU A 41 8.26 0.55 -21.95
CA LEU A 41 8.55 -0.87 -22.02
C LEU A 41 9.63 -1.25 -21.00
N GLY A 42 9.43 -2.37 -20.32
CA GLY A 42 10.45 -3.04 -19.53
C GLY A 42 10.49 -4.52 -19.82
N LEU A 43 11.68 -5.09 -19.92
CA LEU A 43 11.86 -6.54 -19.87
C LEU A 43 12.10 -6.91 -18.42
N VAL A 44 11.16 -7.63 -17.83
CA VAL A 44 11.11 -7.88 -16.39
C VAL A 44 11.06 -9.37 -16.07
N TRP A 45 11.53 -9.72 -14.89
CA TRP A 45 11.50 -11.09 -14.36
C TRP A 45 10.70 -11.15 -13.06
N PRO A 46 9.84 -12.19 -12.84
CA PRO A 46 9.01 -12.30 -11.65
C PRO A 46 9.86 -12.70 -10.43
N LEU A 47 10.16 -11.71 -9.58
CA LEU A 47 11.08 -11.83 -8.45
C LEU A 47 10.44 -12.56 -7.27
N ALA A 48 9.26 -12.11 -6.83
CA ALA A 48 8.55 -12.67 -5.69
C ALA A 48 7.05 -12.36 -5.73
N GLN A 49 6.26 -13.17 -5.02
CA GLN A 49 4.89 -12.83 -4.65
C GLN A 49 4.91 -11.71 -3.61
N HIS A 50 4.03 -10.72 -3.77
CA HIS A 50 3.89 -9.67 -2.76
C HIS A 50 3.38 -10.27 -1.43
N PRO A 51 4.03 -10.00 -0.28
CA PRO A 51 3.74 -10.69 0.98
C PRO A 51 2.31 -10.51 1.50
N SER A 52 1.71 -9.35 1.31
CA SER A 52 0.37 -9.02 1.82
C SER A 52 -0.71 -8.94 0.73
N ASN A 53 -0.35 -9.01 -0.56
CA ASN A 53 -1.30 -8.93 -1.68
C ASN A 53 -1.13 -10.10 -2.65
N LYS A 54 -1.99 -11.12 -2.53
CA LYS A 54 -1.98 -12.30 -3.41
C LYS A 54 -2.24 -12.02 -4.90
N ASN A 55 -2.62 -10.81 -5.25
CA ASN A 55 -2.85 -10.40 -6.64
C ASN A 55 -1.69 -9.59 -7.22
N GLU A 56 -0.57 -9.50 -6.53
CA GLU A 56 0.55 -8.64 -6.90
C GLU A 56 1.86 -9.43 -6.92
N ILE A 57 2.61 -9.27 -7.99
CA ILE A 57 3.92 -9.89 -8.18
C ILE A 57 4.95 -8.78 -8.25
N LEU A 58 6.00 -8.90 -7.46
CA LEU A 58 7.18 -8.05 -7.57
C LEU A 58 8.00 -8.53 -8.76
N VAL A 59 8.42 -7.60 -9.62
CA VAL A 59 9.23 -7.89 -10.80
C VAL A 59 10.49 -7.07 -10.79
N TRP A 60 11.58 -7.66 -11.26
CA TRP A 60 12.88 -7.01 -11.46
C TRP A 60 13.00 -6.51 -12.90
N ASP A 61 13.45 -5.28 -13.10
CA ASP A 61 13.79 -4.75 -14.41
C ASP A 61 15.14 -5.32 -14.85
N CYS A 62 15.12 -6.22 -15.83
CA CYS A 62 16.28 -6.96 -16.29
C CYS A 62 17.34 -6.12 -17.03
N ARG A 63 17.14 -4.82 -17.20
CA ARG A 63 18.21 -3.90 -17.62
C ARG A 63 19.28 -3.72 -16.54
N HIS A 64 18.96 -4.06 -15.30
CA HIS A 64 19.84 -3.91 -14.14
C HIS A 64 20.28 -5.27 -13.61
N ASP A 65 21.55 -5.36 -13.21
CA ASP A 65 22.09 -6.54 -12.53
C ASP A 65 21.45 -6.70 -11.15
N PRO A 66 20.85 -7.87 -10.84
CA PRO A 66 20.21 -8.09 -9.55
C PRO A 66 21.18 -8.47 -8.41
N SER A 67 22.46 -8.66 -8.70
CA SER A 67 23.43 -9.22 -7.73
C SER A 67 23.56 -8.38 -6.48
N GLU A 68 23.51 -7.05 -6.61
CA GLU A 68 23.54 -6.12 -5.47
C GLU A 68 22.37 -6.37 -4.50
N LEU A 69 21.18 -6.66 -5.02
CA LEU A 69 19.97 -6.85 -4.20
C LEU A 69 20.15 -7.91 -3.12
N PHE A 70 20.88 -8.97 -3.44
CA PHE A 70 21.02 -10.13 -2.55
C PHE A 70 21.90 -9.88 -1.32
N GLY A 71 22.66 -8.79 -1.32
CA GLY A 71 23.50 -8.35 -0.21
C GLY A 71 22.91 -7.22 0.62
N LEU A 72 21.74 -6.68 0.23
CA LEU A 72 21.13 -5.56 0.92
C LEU A 72 20.35 -6.01 2.16
N ASP A 73 20.41 -5.23 3.23
CA ASP A 73 19.54 -5.39 4.40
C ASP A 73 18.12 -4.83 4.14
N VAL A 74 17.20 -5.18 5.03
CA VAL A 74 15.79 -4.81 4.94
C VAL A 74 15.58 -3.29 4.89
N GLU A 75 16.32 -2.53 5.70
CA GLU A 75 16.16 -1.07 5.80
C GLU A 75 16.67 -0.38 4.52
N THR A 76 17.78 -0.83 3.99
CA THR A 76 18.31 -0.34 2.70
C THR A 76 17.35 -0.64 1.56
N ILE A 77 16.76 -1.85 1.52
CA ILE A 77 15.75 -2.20 0.52
C ILE A 77 14.53 -1.28 0.65
N ARG A 78 14.02 -1.06 1.87
CA ARG A 78 12.90 -0.15 2.14
C ARG A 78 13.19 1.27 1.68
N LEU A 79 14.34 1.81 2.06
CA LEU A 79 14.77 3.14 1.65
C LEU A 79 14.75 3.29 0.13
N ARG A 80 15.38 2.34 -0.58
CA ARG A 80 15.53 2.39 -2.04
C ARG A 80 14.26 2.02 -2.81
N MET A 81 13.26 1.41 -2.17
CA MET A 81 11.96 1.10 -2.78
C MET A 81 10.91 2.19 -2.55
N PHE A 82 10.81 2.72 -1.34
CA PHE A 82 9.67 3.53 -0.95
C PHE A 82 9.97 5.04 -0.88
N THR A 83 11.23 5.44 -0.79
CA THR A 83 11.62 6.85 -0.81
C THR A 83 11.55 7.40 -2.25
N ARG A 84 11.12 8.65 -2.40
CA ARG A 84 11.14 9.33 -3.71
C ARG A 84 12.57 9.52 -4.16
N SER A 85 12.81 9.49 -5.47
CA SER A 85 14.18 9.65 -6.01
C SER A 85 14.86 10.96 -5.61
N ALA A 86 14.07 12.03 -5.44
CA ALA A 86 14.55 13.34 -5.00
C ALA A 86 14.96 13.38 -3.51
N ASP A 87 14.44 12.47 -2.69
CA ASP A 87 14.63 12.42 -1.24
C ASP A 87 15.68 11.35 -0.84
N LEU A 88 16.24 10.63 -1.82
CA LEU A 88 17.29 9.66 -1.57
C LEU A 88 18.64 10.36 -1.29
N PRO A 89 19.49 9.78 -0.44
CA PRO A 89 20.86 10.28 -0.24
C PRO A 89 21.65 10.34 -1.55
N GLU A 90 22.63 11.23 -1.60
CA GLU A 90 23.49 11.38 -2.78
C GLU A 90 24.18 10.05 -3.14
N GLY A 91 24.18 9.70 -4.42
CA GLY A 91 24.74 8.44 -4.92
C GLY A 91 23.86 7.20 -4.72
N VAL A 92 22.73 7.31 -4.01
CA VAL A 92 21.79 6.20 -3.81
C VAL A 92 20.69 6.26 -4.86
N THR A 93 20.47 5.15 -5.56
CA THR A 93 19.41 5.04 -6.58
C THR A 93 18.30 4.11 -6.12
N ARG A 94 17.10 4.31 -6.66
CA ARG A 94 15.98 3.39 -6.41
C ARG A 94 16.28 2.00 -6.96
N LEU A 95 15.81 0.97 -6.25
CA LEU A 95 15.84 -0.39 -6.80
C LEU A 95 14.90 -0.49 -8.01
N PRO A 96 15.33 -1.19 -9.07
CA PRO A 96 14.54 -1.36 -10.30
C PRO A 96 13.48 -2.45 -10.11
N ILE A 97 12.73 -2.36 -9.01
CA ILE A 97 11.64 -3.26 -8.65
C ILE A 97 10.31 -2.57 -8.93
N LYS A 98 9.42 -3.28 -9.58
CA LYS A 98 8.06 -2.85 -9.93
C LYS A 98 7.06 -3.88 -9.44
N SER A 99 5.79 -3.50 -9.40
CA SER A 99 4.68 -4.40 -9.10
C SER A 99 3.80 -4.63 -10.31
N VAL A 100 3.42 -5.87 -10.54
CA VAL A 100 2.42 -6.23 -11.55
C VAL A 100 1.21 -6.83 -10.88
N HIS A 101 0.04 -6.21 -11.09
CA HIS A 101 -1.22 -6.68 -10.55
C HIS A 101 -1.89 -7.70 -11.49
N LEU A 102 -2.05 -8.93 -11.03
CA LEU A 102 -2.66 -10.02 -11.81
C LEU A 102 -4.13 -9.78 -12.19
N ASN A 103 -4.84 -8.93 -11.41
CA ASN A 103 -6.27 -8.67 -11.55
C ASN A 103 -6.60 -7.31 -12.21
N LYS A 104 -5.60 -6.58 -12.69
CA LYS A 104 -5.79 -5.26 -13.34
C LYS A 104 -5.51 -5.28 -14.84
N SER A 105 -5.63 -6.45 -15.49
CA SER A 105 -5.38 -6.62 -16.93
C SER A 105 -4.06 -5.98 -17.41
N PRO A 106 -2.91 -6.31 -16.80
CA PRO A 106 -1.65 -5.71 -17.18
C PRO A 106 -1.27 -6.05 -18.63
N MET A 107 -0.60 -5.13 -19.33
CA MET A 107 -0.06 -5.42 -20.67
C MET A 107 1.25 -6.19 -20.54
N LEU A 108 1.21 -7.46 -20.88
CA LEU A 108 2.34 -8.39 -20.80
C LEU A 108 2.50 -9.16 -22.11
N VAL A 109 3.75 -9.49 -22.46
CA VAL A 109 4.07 -10.41 -23.57
C VAL A 109 5.14 -11.40 -23.09
N GLY A 110 4.74 -12.63 -22.84
CA GLY A 110 5.64 -13.73 -22.43
C GLY A 110 6.46 -14.28 -23.62
N ASN A 111 5.90 -14.26 -24.83
CA ASN A 111 6.61 -14.72 -26.00
C ASN A 111 7.55 -13.66 -26.58
N LEU A 112 8.81 -13.65 -26.14
CA LEU A 112 9.83 -12.68 -26.60
C LEU A 112 10.21 -12.81 -28.06
N LYS A 113 9.79 -13.87 -28.80
CA LYS A 113 10.01 -13.96 -30.23
C LYS A 113 9.27 -12.88 -31.03
N THR A 114 8.24 -12.27 -30.41
CA THR A 114 7.52 -11.13 -31.00
C THR A 114 8.33 -9.83 -30.99
N LEU A 115 9.37 -9.73 -30.16
CA LEU A 115 10.29 -8.59 -30.09
C LEU A 115 11.46 -8.82 -31.05
N SER A 116 11.41 -8.17 -32.22
CA SER A 116 12.53 -8.23 -33.15
C SER A 116 13.77 -7.52 -32.58
N PRO A 117 15.01 -7.89 -33.02
CA PRO A 117 16.24 -7.20 -32.58
C PRO A 117 16.18 -5.69 -32.84
N ALA A 118 15.60 -5.28 -33.98
CA ALA A 118 15.44 -3.86 -34.32
C ALA A 118 14.51 -3.13 -33.37
N MET A 119 13.43 -3.76 -32.95
CA MET A 119 12.52 -3.19 -31.94
C MET A 119 13.18 -3.14 -30.57
N ALA A 120 13.90 -4.18 -30.18
CA ALA A 120 14.62 -4.19 -28.91
C ALA A 120 15.65 -3.06 -28.86
N ALA A 121 16.46 -2.91 -29.89
CA ALA A 121 17.45 -1.85 -30.00
C ALA A 121 16.84 -0.44 -29.97
N ARG A 122 15.69 -0.25 -30.65
CA ARG A 122 14.97 1.03 -30.66
C ARG A 122 14.56 1.48 -29.24
N TRP A 123 14.23 0.53 -28.37
CA TRP A 123 13.76 0.78 -27.00
C TRP A 123 14.87 0.56 -25.94
N GLY A 124 16.13 0.45 -26.38
CA GLY A 124 17.26 0.26 -25.47
C GLY A 124 17.22 -1.05 -24.69
N ILE A 125 16.62 -2.10 -25.25
CA ILE A 125 16.53 -3.43 -24.64
C ILE A 125 17.62 -4.32 -25.22
N ASP A 126 18.62 -4.67 -24.42
CA ASP A 126 19.58 -5.73 -24.73
C ASP A 126 19.00 -7.07 -24.25
N LEU A 127 18.58 -7.91 -25.20
CA LEU A 127 17.93 -9.18 -24.91
C LEU A 127 18.88 -10.21 -24.25
N GLU A 128 20.15 -10.21 -24.60
CA GLU A 128 21.12 -11.16 -24.05
C GLU A 128 21.50 -10.75 -22.62
N GLN A 129 21.77 -9.47 -22.40
CA GLN A 129 22.01 -8.94 -21.06
C GLN A 129 20.78 -9.18 -20.15
N ALA A 130 19.59 -8.90 -20.63
CA ALA A 130 18.37 -9.08 -19.86
C ALA A 130 18.11 -10.56 -19.50
N ARG A 131 18.45 -11.50 -20.40
CA ARG A 131 18.39 -12.94 -20.08
C ARG A 131 19.41 -13.33 -19.02
N THR A 132 20.62 -12.80 -19.11
CA THR A 132 21.67 -13.01 -18.11
C THR A 132 21.22 -12.51 -16.74
N HIS A 133 20.69 -11.29 -16.66
CA HIS A 133 20.19 -10.72 -15.40
C HIS A 133 18.97 -11.49 -14.86
N ALA A 134 18.07 -11.95 -15.72
CA ALA A 134 16.96 -12.81 -15.31
C ALA A 134 17.46 -14.14 -14.73
N GLN A 135 18.50 -14.73 -15.34
CA GLN A 135 19.10 -15.96 -14.83
C GLN A 135 19.82 -15.76 -13.49
N LEU A 136 20.52 -14.63 -13.31
CA LEU A 136 21.11 -14.26 -12.02
C LEU A 136 20.02 -14.10 -10.95
N ALA A 137 18.90 -13.44 -11.27
CA ALA A 137 17.78 -13.30 -10.36
C ALA A 137 17.12 -14.65 -10.01
N ALA A 138 17.01 -15.55 -11.01
CA ALA A 138 16.44 -16.88 -10.82
C ALA A 138 17.30 -17.75 -9.89
N ASN A 139 18.61 -17.66 -10.02
CA ASN A 139 19.58 -18.42 -9.22
C ASN A 139 19.92 -17.76 -7.87
N GLY A 140 19.43 -16.54 -7.63
CA GLY A 140 19.62 -15.84 -6.36
C GLY A 140 18.93 -16.53 -5.17
N PRO A 141 19.27 -16.11 -3.95
CA PRO A 141 18.70 -16.70 -2.73
C PRO A 141 17.18 -16.50 -2.65
N ASP A 142 16.52 -17.32 -1.86
CA ASP A 142 15.13 -17.09 -1.50
C ASP A 142 15.04 -15.88 -0.56
N MET A 143 14.34 -14.85 -0.99
CA MET A 143 14.14 -13.60 -0.25
C MET A 143 12.73 -13.47 0.33
N ALA A 144 11.95 -14.56 0.42
CA ALA A 144 10.56 -14.48 0.90
C ALA A 144 10.46 -13.87 2.31
N ALA A 145 11.34 -14.26 3.23
CA ALA A 145 11.40 -13.69 4.58
C ALA A 145 11.81 -12.21 4.57
N THR A 146 12.75 -11.83 3.71
CA THR A 146 13.16 -10.43 3.52
C THR A 146 12.00 -9.59 3.01
N TRP A 147 11.27 -10.05 1.99
CA TRP A 147 10.09 -9.34 1.48
C TRP A 147 8.99 -9.20 2.52
N ALA A 148 8.75 -10.22 3.35
CA ALA A 148 7.79 -10.13 4.45
C ALA A 148 8.14 -8.99 5.41
N GLN A 149 9.42 -8.85 5.74
CA GLN A 149 9.91 -7.75 6.59
C GLN A 149 9.87 -6.40 5.87
N VAL A 150 10.30 -6.31 4.61
CA VAL A 150 10.30 -5.07 3.81
C VAL A 150 8.90 -4.46 3.72
N TYR A 151 7.87 -5.28 3.58
CA TYR A 151 6.47 -4.84 3.51
C TYR A 151 5.74 -4.85 4.85
N GLN A 152 6.42 -5.22 5.93
CA GLN A 152 5.84 -5.13 7.27
C GLN A 152 5.58 -3.65 7.60
N LYS A 153 4.32 -3.29 7.69
CA LYS A 153 3.95 -1.95 8.14
C LYS A 153 4.32 -1.82 9.61
N PRO A 154 4.89 -0.68 10.04
CA PRO A 154 4.95 -0.36 11.46
C PRO A 154 3.55 -0.54 12.06
N ALA A 155 3.46 -1.01 13.29
CA ALA A 155 2.20 -1.00 14.00
C ALA A 155 1.64 0.43 13.86
N ALA A 156 0.46 0.56 13.27
CA ALA A 156 -0.17 1.87 13.16
C ALA A 156 -0.31 2.41 14.58
N ALA A 157 0.17 3.62 14.83
CA ALA A 157 -0.18 4.31 16.06
C ALA A 157 -1.70 4.27 16.17
N ALA A 158 -2.21 4.01 17.37
CA ALA A 158 -3.64 4.01 17.61
C ALA A 158 -4.17 5.39 17.17
N LEU A 159 -4.93 5.39 16.08
CA LEU A 159 -5.57 6.60 15.60
C LEU A 159 -6.66 7.01 16.59
N ASP A 160 -6.88 8.30 16.72
CA ASP A 160 -8.05 8.80 17.40
C ASP A 160 -9.31 8.27 16.70
N VAL A 161 -10.38 7.97 17.46
CA VAL A 161 -11.60 7.36 16.91
C VAL A 161 -12.28 8.22 15.85
N ASP A 162 -12.10 9.56 15.87
CA ASP A 162 -12.59 10.47 14.83
C ASP A 162 -11.80 10.34 13.51
N GLU A 163 -10.58 9.85 13.55
CA GLU A 163 -9.68 9.67 12.40
C GLU A 163 -9.69 8.22 11.89
N ASP A 164 -10.09 7.28 12.74
CA ASP A 164 -10.09 5.85 12.44
C ASP A 164 -11.36 5.37 11.70
N LEU A 165 -11.78 6.13 10.69
CA LEU A 165 -12.98 5.82 9.90
C LEU A 165 -12.89 4.44 9.22
N TYR A 166 -11.68 4.00 8.87
CA TYR A 166 -11.42 2.75 8.14
C TYR A 166 -10.76 1.65 8.97
N GLY A 167 -10.61 1.84 10.29
CA GLY A 167 -9.98 0.85 11.17
C GLY A 167 -10.80 -0.43 11.37
N GLY A 168 -12.07 -0.43 10.96
CA GLY A 168 -12.93 -1.59 10.98
C GLY A 168 -14.24 -1.38 10.23
N PHE A 169 -14.95 -2.48 9.96
CA PHE A 169 -16.29 -2.43 9.39
C PHE A 169 -17.35 -2.46 10.50
N VAL A 170 -18.22 -1.45 10.52
CA VAL A 170 -19.37 -1.43 11.44
C VAL A 170 -20.32 -2.57 11.07
N SER A 171 -20.63 -3.44 12.03
CA SER A 171 -21.52 -4.58 11.84
C SER A 171 -22.96 -4.14 11.52
N ASN A 172 -23.73 -5.04 10.91
CA ASN A 172 -25.15 -4.75 10.65
C ASN A 172 -25.95 -4.55 11.94
N ASN A 173 -25.54 -5.19 13.04
CA ASN A 173 -26.15 -5.02 14.35
C ASN A 173 -25.89 -3.61 14.90
N ASP A 174 -24.65 -3.15 14.86
CA ASP A 174 -24.29 -1.82 15.29
C ASP A 174 -24.90 -0.73 14.41
N ARG A 175 -25.02 -0.95 13.08
CA ARG A 175 -25.73 -0.03 12.18
C ARG A 175 -27.18 0.19 12.61
N ARG A 176 -27.91 -0.90 12.97
CA ARG A 176 -29.30 -0.79 13.46
C ARG A 176 -29.37 0.00 14.76
N LYS A 177 -28.41 -0.21 15.68
CA LYS A 177 -28.33 0.56 16.93
C LYS A 177 -28.07 2.04 16.64
N LEU A 178 -27.15 2.38 15.74
CA LEU A 178 -26.89 3.75 15.32
C LEU A 178 -28.11 4.41 14.67
N GLU A 179 -28.84 3.71 13.82
CA GLU A 179 -30.09 4.21 13.23
C GLU A 179 -31.15 4.49 14.33
N SER A 180 -31.26 3.60 15.30
CA SER A 180 -32.16 3.82 16.45
C SER A 180 -31.76 5.04 17.28
N LEU A 181 -30.46 5.21 17.56
CA LEU A 181 -29.95 6.36 18.30
C LEU A 181 -30.18 7.69 17.57
N ARG A 182 -30.06 7.71 16.24
CA ARG A 182 -30.34 8.91 15.44
C ARG A 182 -31.77 9.43 15.55
N MET A 183 -32.71 8.56 15.91
CA MET A 183 -34.13 8.91 16.08
C MET A 183 -34.48 9.33 17.50
N GLN A 184 -33.53 9.27 18.44
CA GLN A 184 -33.75 9.60 19.85
C GLN A 184 -33.65 11.10 20.09
N THR A 185 -34.42 11.57 21.08
CA THR A 185 -34.30 12.94 21.60
C THR A 185 -33.02 13.12 22.43
N PRO A 186 -32.52 14.34 22.64
CA PRO A 186 -31.38 14.59 23.51
C PRO A 186 -31.51 13.96 24.91
N ALA A 187 -32.67 14.03 25.51
CA ALA A 187 -32.94 13.44 26.83
C ALA A 187 -32.82 11.90 26.81
N GLN A 188 -33.26 11.25 25.75
CA GLN A 188 -33.10 9.81 25.58
C GLN A 188 -31.64 9.44 25.33
N LEU A 189 -30.90 10.22 24.52
CA LEU A 189 -29.47 10.02 24.29
C LEU A 189 -28.65 10.16 25.59
N ALA A 190 -29.03 11.06 26.50
CA ALA A 190 -28.37 11.22 27.80
C ALA A 190 -28.32 9.92 28.62
N THR A 191 -29.34 9.10 28.51
CA THR A 191 -29.51 7.84 29.27
C THR A 191 -29.16 6.59 28.44
N ALA A 192 -28.97 6.74 27.13
CA ALA A 192 -28.65 5.62 26.24
C ALA A 192 -27.30 4.99 26.58
N ARG A 193 -27.29 3.66 26.74
CA ARG A 193 -26.07 2.87 27.00
C ARG A 193 -26.06 1.65 26.07
N PRO A 194 -25.93 1.88 24.75
CA PRO A 194 -25.89 0.77 23.79
C PRO A 194 -24.59 -0.03 23.97
N SER A 195 -24.69 -1.36 23.92
CA SER A 195 -23.55 -2.23 23.85
C SER A 195 -23.19 -2.39 22.37
N PHE A 196 -22.08 -1.82 21.93
CA PHE A 196 -21.56 -1.96 20.58
C PHE A 196 -20.58 -3.13 20.46
N GLU A 197 -20.52 -3.74 19.28
CA GLU A 197 -19.49 -4.71 18.92
C GLU A 197 -18.17 -4.00 18.54
N ASP A 198 -18.27 -2.82 17.96
CA ASP A 198 -17.17 -1.93 17.64
C ASP A 198 -16.93 -0.95 18.79
N GLU A 199 -15.82 -1.12 19.51
CA GLU A 199 -15.47 -0.33 20.69
C GLU A 199 -15.37 1.18 20.40
N ARG A 200 -15.05 1.58 19.18
CA ARG A 200 -14.96 2.99 18.77
C ARG A 200 -16.29 3.71 18.87
N LEU A 201 -17.40 2.99 18.67
CA LEU A 201 -18.73 3.60 18.59
C LEU A 201 -19.22 4.14 19.94
N ALA A 202 -18.75 3.61 21.05
CA ALA A 202 -19.07 4.13 22.37
C ALA A 202 -18.49 5.54 22.57
N GLU A 203 -17.21 5.71 22.24
CA GLU A 203 -16.52 7.00 22.29
C GLU A 203 -17.08 7.99 21.26
N LEU A 204 -17.34 7.54 20.04
CA LEU A 204 -17.96 8.37 19.00
C LEU A 204 -19.36 8.86 19.41
N LEU A 205 -20.15 8.05 20.14
CA LEU A 205 -21.46 8.46 20.67
C LEU A 205 -21.29 9.56 21.73
N LEU A 206 -20.32 9.43 22.63
CA LEU A 206 -19.99 10.47 23.60
C LEU A 206 -19.63 11.78 22.90
N ARG A 207 -18.74 11.73 21.94
CA ARG A 207 -18.30 12.91 21.17
C ARG A 207 -19.41 13.51 20.31
N TYR A 208 -20.31 12.69 19.78
CA TYR A 208 -21.51 13.17 19.08
C TYR A 208 -22.43 13.96 20.01
N ARG A 209 -22.67 13.44 21.24
CA ARG A 209 -23.43 14.15 22.27
C ARG A 209 -22.74 15.46 22.67
N ALA A 210 -21.44 15.39 22.92
CA ALA A 210 -20.66 16.56 23.32
C ALA A 210 -20.70 17.70 22.30
N ARG A 211 -20.69 17.39 21.01
CA ARG A 211 -20.73 18.38 19.92
C ARG A 211 -22.11 18.95 19.65
N ASN A 212 -23.16 18.13 19.79
CA ASN A 212 -24.50 18.49 19.35
C ASN A 212 -25.48 18.77 20.51
N PHE A 213 -25.24 18.15 21.65
CA PHE A 213 -26.16 18.17 22.82
C PHE A 213 -25.37 18.19 24.13
N PRO A 214 -24.53 19.24 24.37
CA PRO A 214 -23.62 19.29 25.53
C PRO A 214 -24.38 19.20 26.87
N GLU A 215 -25.65 19.64 26.91
CA GLU A 215 -26.53 19.55 28.07
C GLU A 215 -26.86 18.10 28.48
N THR A 216 -26.57 17.12 27.63
CA THR A 216 -26.82 15.70 27.89
C THR A 216 -25.64 15.00 28.58
N LEU A 217 -24.53 15.69 28.77
CA LEU A 217 -23.32 15.13 29.39
C LEU A 217 -23.43 15.19 30.92
N SER A 218 -22.90 14.16 31.57
CA SER A 218 -22.58 14.25 33.00
C SER A 218 -21.35 15.14 33.21
N GLU A 219 -21.12 15.59 34.45
CA GLU A 219 -19.91 16.39 34.77
C GLU A 219 -18.60 15.67 34.37
N ALA A 220 -18.51 14.38 34.62
CA ALA A 220 -17.33 13.60 34.24
C ALA A 220 -17.17 13.48 32.72
N GLU A 221 -18.26 13.30 31.97
CA GLU A 221 -18.25 13.27 30.50
C GLU A 221 -17.85 14.64 29.91
N ALA A 222 -18.36 15.71 30.51
CA ALA A 222 -18.03 17.09 30.10
C ALA A 222 -16.54 17.41 30.36
N GLN A 223 -16.01 17.02 31.53
CA GLN A 223 -14.61 17.22 31.86
C GLN A 223 -13.71 16.42 30.89
N ASN A 224 -13.99 15.15 30.65
CA ASN A 224 -13.24 14.32 29.68
C ASN A 224 -13.25 14.94 28.27
N TRP A 225 -14.41 15.47 27.86
CA TRP A 225 -14.52 16.16 26.57
C TRP A 225 -13.66 17.43 26.50
N GLU A 226 -13.62 18.25 27.55
CA GLU A 226 -12.77 19.45 27.58
C GLU A 226 -11.29 19.10 27.61
N GLU A 227 -10.89 18.08 28.36
CA GLU A 227 -9.51 17.54 28.37
C GLU A 227 -9.09 17.07 26.96
N HIS A 228 -9.96 16.30 26.29
CA HIS A 228 -9.72 15.86 24.91
C HIS A 228 -9.57 17.06 23.94
N ARG A 229 -10.43 18.07 24.05
CA ARG A 229 -10.34 19.27 23.22
C ARG A 229 -9.03 20.04 23.47
N ALA A 230 -8.69 20.23 24.73
CA ALA A 230 -7.47 20.92 25.11
C ALA A 230 -6.24 20.20 24.58
N ALA A 231 -6.15 18.88 24.76
CA ALA A 231 -5.05 18.08 24.22
C ALA A 231 -4.90 18.19 22.70
N ARG A 232 -6.01 18.22 21.95
CA ARG A 232 -5.94 18.39 20.50
C ARG A 232 -5.59 19.80 20.06
N LEU A 233 -6.12 20.83 20.72
CA LEU A 233 -5.96 22.22 20.31
C LEU A 233 -4.62 22.82 20.73
N PHE A 234 -4.09 22.40 21.87
CA PHE A 234 -2.89 23.00 22.46
C PHE A 234 -1.67 22.08 22.45
N ASP A 235 -1.87 20.76 22.61
CA ASP A 235 -0.75 19.80 22.70
C ASP A 235 -0.53 19.02 21.40
N GLY A 236 -1.38 19.19 20.38
CA GLY A 236 -1.27 18.49 19.09
C GLY A 236 -1.51 16.97 19.20
N ALA A 237 -2.27 16.52 20.21
CA ALA A 237 -2.58 15.11 20.40
C ALA A 237 -3.21 14.49 19.14
N GLY A 238 -2.78 13.26 18.79
CA GLY A 238 -3.22 12.57 17.59
C GLY A 238 -2.68 13.19 16.29
N GLY A 239 -1.64 14.04 16.34
CA GLY A 239 -1.10 14.72 15.16
C GLY A 239 -1.97 15.89 14.67
N ALA A 240 -2.91 16.38 15.51
CA ALA A 240 -3.70 17.55 15.19
C ALA A 240 -2.81 18.80 15.17
N ARG A 241 -3.11 19.74 14.27
CA ARG A 241 -2.49 21.07 14.31
C ARG A 241 -2.94 21.81 15.55
N THR A 242 -2.00 22.42 16.24
CA THR A 242 -2.29 23.28 17.37
C THR A 242 -2.79 24.66 16.91
N VAL A 243 -3.45 25.38 17.83
CA VAL A 243 -3.89 26.74 17.59
C VAL A 243 -2.71 27.66 17.27
N ASP A 244 -1.58 27.48 17.99
CA ASP A 244 -0.37 28.28 17.80
C ASP A 244 0.27 28.03 16.43
N GLU A 245 0.31 26.77 15.96
CA GLU A 245 0.78 26.45 14.60
C GLU A 245 -0.10 27.07 13.53
N LEU A 246 -1.43 27.07 13.73
CA LEU A 246 -2.35 27.68 12.77
C LEU A 246 -2.17 29.19 12.68
N PHE A 247 -1.99 29.89 13.81
CA PHE A 247 -1.77 31.34 13.83
C PHE A 247 -0.36 31.74 13.38
N GLY A 248 0.61 30.86 13.49
CA GLY A 248 1.98 31.11 13.00
C GLY A 248 2.12 31.04 11.47
N GLU A 249 1.11 30.51 10.76
CA GLU A 249 1.07 30.44 9.30
C GLU A 249 0.31 31.62 8.64
N ILE A 250 -0.32 32.51 9.42
CA ILE A 250 -1.04 33.69 8.96
C ILE A 250 -0.17 34.93 9.09
#